data_0da85fab1ff18b6bcb4ed55d0019f35d
#
_entry.id   0da85fab1ff18b6bcb4ed55d0019f35d
#
_cell.length_a   1.000
_cell.length_b   1.000
_cell.length_c   1.000
_cell.angle_alpha   90.00
_cell.angle_beta   90.00
_cell.angle_gamma   90.00
#
_symmetry.space_group_name_H-M   'P 1'
#
loop_
_entity.id
_entity.type
_entity.pdbx_description
1 polymer ?
#
loop_
_entity_poly.entity_id
_entity_poly.type
_entity_poly.pdbx_seq_one_letter_code
_entity_poly.pdbx_strand_id
1 'polypeptide(L)'
;MLLLPMLFYASVLQAQKVPSPKEFFGFNIGDDYKLTNYTQASAYFKKLAASDRTKLVDIGLTEEGRHQDMLIVSSPENIKKLARFKDISQKLAHANGLTDVQAKSLAAEGKSVVWIDGGLHATEVVGAHQLIETMYQLVTRNDEETLNILKNDVILLTHANPDGQELVSNWYMREADPKKRKMDVPRLWQKYVGHDNNRDFYMMNMKESQNISKQLFVEWIPQIMYNHHQRGPAGSVLAGPPYRDPFNYVFDPLIVTSIDAVGAAMNNRLNVEGKPGYTQRAGSQFSTWWNGGLRTTPYFHNMVGLLTEIIGNPTPETVALVPDRLIPNGATPNPVVPQQWHFRQSIDYSVSLNYAVLDYAARYRSQLLYNIYKMGKNAIDRGRSDHWTFYPKYIDSIKTAYAKDKKAAKKDSSRNQSGEFSFGREDTIPNKYYTAILKNPVNRDARGYIIPANQTDFPTAVKFINALLYSG
;
A
#
# COMPACT_ATOMS: atom_id res chain seq x y z
N MET A 1 -20.94 -10.64 69.87
CA MET A 1 -20.94 -10.87 68.44
C MET A 1 -20.37 -9.59 67.78
N LEU A 2 -19.07 -9.57 67.53
CA LEU A 2 -18.36 -8.41 66.92
C LEU A 2 -18.35 -8.64 65.40
N LEU A 3 -18.99 -7.74 64.65
CA LEU A 3 -18.91 -7.67 63.18
C LEU A 3 -17.68 -6.83 62.79
N LEU A 4 -16.65 -7.48 62.22
CA LEU A 4 -15.53 -6.82 61.55
C LEU A 4 -15.97 -6.34 60.16
N PRO A 5 -15.77 -5.06 59.77
CA PRO A 5 -16.02 -4.65 58.40
C PRO A 5 -14.84 -5.09 57.52
N MET A 6 -15.13 -5.94 56.48
CA MET A 6 -14.21 -6.22 55.38
C MET A 6 -14.09 -5.00 54.51
N LEU A 7 -12.95 -4.29 54.58
CA LEU A 7 -12.56 -3.27 53.61
C LEU A 7 -12.11 -3.95 52.30
N PHE A 8 -12.94 -3.88 51.26
CA PHE A 8 -12.55 -4.22 49.89
C PHE A 8 -11.62 -3.11 49.38
N TYR A 9 -10.32 -3.38 49.30
CA TYR A 9 -9.40 -2.58 48.52
C TYR A 9 -9.67 -2.91 47.06
N ALA A 10 -10.42 -2.07 46.37
CA ALA A 10 -10.43 -1.98 44.90
C ALA A 10 -9.10 -1.42 44.46
N SER A 11 -8.15 -2.26 44.09
CA SER A 11 -6.96 -1.85 43.38
C SER A 11 -7.39 -1.31 42.01
N VAL A 12 -7.47 0.02 41.89
CA VAL A 12 -7.57 0.69 40.61
C VAL A 12 -6.25 0.41 39.90
N LEU A 13 -6.27 -0.54 38.97
CA LEU A 13 -5.20 -0.73 37.99
C LEU A 13 -5.12 0.57 37.18
N GLN A 14 -4.25 1.48 37.62
CA GLN A 14 -3.94 2.69 36.88
C GLN A 14 -3.25 2.23 35.59
N ALA A 15 -3.94 2.30 34.45
CA ALA A 15 -3.35 2.01 33.16
C ALA A 15 -2.06 2.80 33.03
N GLN A 16 -0.96 2.12 32.80
CA GLN A 16 0.36 2.74 32.72
C GLN A 16 0.33 3.78 31.60
N LYS A 17 0.49 5.06 31.94
CA LYS A 17 0.44 6.15 30.97
C LYS A 17 1.54 5.95 29.93
N VAL A 18 1.16 5.75 28.66
CA VAL A 18 2.09 5.67 27.54
C VAL A 18 2.81 7.01 27.38
N PRO A 19 4.14 7.05 27.43
CA PRO A 19 4.87 8.30 27.26
C PRO A 19 4.71 8.85 25.85
N SER A 20 4.56 10.16 25.70
CA SER A 20 4.60 10.81 24.39
C SER A 20 5.97 10.62 23.72
N PRO A 21 6.05 10.72 22.38
CA PRO A 21 7.35 10.69 21.70
C PRO A 21 8.35 11.70 22.27
N LYS A 22 7.90 12.92 22.60
CA LYS A 22 8.76 13.94 23.23
C LYS A 22 9.31 13.50 24.59
N GLU A 23 8.47 12.89 25.43
CA GLU A 23 8.91 12.38 26.75
C GLU A 23 9.91 11.22 26.60
N PHE A 24 9.76 10.39 25.56
CA PHE A 24 10.61 9.23 25.36
C PHE A 24 11.91 9.53 24.62
N PHE A 25 11.87 10.30 23.52
CA PHE A 25 13.04 10.60 22.68
C PHE A 25 13.75 11.89 23.06
N GLY A 26 13.14 12.76 23.89
CA GLY A 26 13.66 14.09 24.24
C GLY A 26 13.40 15.17 23.18
N PHE A 27 12.67 14.85 22.11
CA PHE A 27 12.26 15.77 21.02
C PHE A 27 10.95 15.29 20.38
N ASN A 28 10.24 16.19 19.66
CA ASN A 28 9.04 15.79 18.95
C ASN A 28 9.43 15.06 17.66
N ILE A 29 8.67 14.05 17.29
CA ILE A 29 8.80 13.44 15.94
C ILE A 29 8.51 14.52 14.89
N GLY A 30 9.48 14.70 13.98
CA GLY A 30 9.43 15.76 12.98
C GLY A 30 10.11 17.07 13.37
N ASP A 31 10.72 17.18 14.55
CA ASP A 31 11.61 18.30 14.85
C ASP A 31 12.77 18.32 13.84
N ASP A 32 13.08 19.49 13.30
CA ASP A 32 14.17 19.65 12.36
C ASP A 32 15.50 19.16 12.92
N TYR A 33 16.30 18.57 12.05
CA TYR A 33 17.61 18.00 12.39
C TYR A 33 17.59 16.86 13.41
N LYS A 34 16.42 16.22 13.66
CA LYS A 34 16.28 15.11 14.60
C LYS A 34 15.78 13.87 13.91
N LEU A 35 16.50 12.76 14.12
CA LEU A 35 16.10 11.42 13.70
C LEU A 35 16.20 10.42 14.85
N THR A 36 15.31 9.43 14.85
CA THR A 36 15.40 8.23 15.69
C THR A 36 15.96 7.09 14.87
N ASN A 37 16.83 6.26 15.47
CA ASN A 37 17.24 4.99 14.87
C ASN A 37 16.23 3.87 15.17
N TYR A 38 16.40 2.72 14.55
CA TYR A 38 15.47 1.61 14.73
C TYR A 38 15.50 1.03 16.16
N THR A 39 16.67 0.97 16.78
CA THR A 39 16.80 0.52 18.19
C THR A 39 15.93 1.35 19.11
N GLN A 40 15.94 2.67 18.95
CA GLN A 40 15.10 3.60 19.72
C GLN A 40 13.61 3.41 19.37
N ALA A 41 13.27 3.28 18.08
CA ALA A 41 11.90 3.08 17.63
C ALA A 41 11.32 1.77 18.17
N SER A 42 12.04 0.64 18.08
CA SER A 42 11.65 -0.67 18.63
C SER A 42 11.44 -0.59 20.15
N ALA A 43 12.35 0.11 20.88
CA ALA A 43 12.15 0.32 22.31
C ALA A 43 10.88 1.11 22.63
N TYR A 44 10.52 2.08 21.77
CA TYR A 44 9.27 2.82 21.92
C TYR A 44 8.04 1.95 21.59
N PHE A 45 8.09 1.10 20.56
CA PHE A 45 7.02 0.15 20.25
C PHE A 45 6.72 -0.78 21.43
N LYS A 46 7.76 -1.22 22.15
CA LYS A 46 7.61 -2.00 23.39
C LYS A 46 6.90 -1.20 24.50
N LYS A 47 7.08 0.12 24.56
CA LYS A 47 6.30 0.98 25.49
C LYS A 47 4.84 1.09 25.06
N LEU A 48 4.57 1.26 23.77
CA LEU A 48 3.20 1.28 23.23
C LEU A 48 2.49 -0.05 23.44
N ALA A 49 3.22 -1.16 23.41
CA ALA A 49 2.67 -2.51 23.60
C ALA A 49 2.11 -2.77 25.02
N ALA A 50 2.33 -1.87 25.97
CA ALA A 50 1.71 -1.92 27.30
C ALA A 50 0.21 -1.52 27.26
N SER A 51 -0.29 -0.94 26.18
CA SER A 51 -1.70 -0.59 26.00
C SER A 51 -2.55 -1.82 25.63
N ASP A 52 -3.77 -1.87 26.14
CA ASP A 52 -4.77 -2.90 25.80
C ASP A 52 -5.30 -2.79 24.37
N ARG A 53 -5.00 -1.69 23.67
CA ARG A 53 -5.27 -1.48 22.24
C ARG A 53 -4.25 -2.14 21.31
N THR A 54 -3.23 -2.79 21.85
CA THR A 54 -2.06 -3.21 21.07
C THR A 54 -1.66 -4.65 21.29
N LYS A 55 -0.99 -5.21 20.27
CA LYS A 55 -0.21 -6.44 20.36
C LYS A 55 1.07 -6.29 19.54
N LEU A 56 2.23 -6.42 20.19
CA LEU A 56 3.52 -6.45 19.50
C LEU A 56 3.82 -7.89 19.02
N VAL A 57 4.29 -8.00 17.79
CA VAL A 57 4.66 -9.27 17.15
C VAL A 57 6.05 -9.11 16.53
N ASP A 58 6.94 -10.04 16.84
CA ASP A 58 8.20 -10.22 16.11
C ASP A 58 7.89 -11.01 14.83
N ILE A 59 8.10 -10.39 13.66
CA ILE A 59 7.81 -11.03 12.38
C ILE A 59 9.03 -11.71 11.74
N GLY A 60 10.20 -11.64 12.38
CA GLY A 60 11.41 -12.32 11.96
C GLY A 60 12.67 -11.46 12.09
N LEU A 61 13.81 -12.03 11.71
CA LEU A 61 15.10 -11.34 11.72
C LEU A 61 15.35 -10.67 10.37
N THR A 62 16.04 -9.52 10.43
CA THR A 62 16.56 -8.82 9.25
C THR A 62 17.89 -9.45 8.78
N GLU A 63 18.44 -8.96 7.66
CA GLU A 63 19.73 -9.42 7.14
C GLU A 63 20.90 -9.11 8.08
N GLU A 64 20.81 -8.10 8.92
CA GLU A 64 21.82 -7.78 9.95
C GLU A 64 21.46 -8.38 11.34
N GLY A 65 20.42 -9.22 11.42
CA GLY A 65 20.03 -9.95 12.62
C GLY A 65 19.23 -9.16 13.65
N ARG A 66 18.61 -8.05 13.26
CA ARG A 66 17.66 -7.31 14.13
C ARG A 66 16.28 -7.97 14.08
N HIS A 67 15.57 -7.96 15.19
CA HIS A 67 14.16 -8.32 15.22
C HIS A 67 13.35 -7.25 14.48
N GLN A 68 12.48 -7.67 13.57
CA GLN A 68 11.54 -6.80 12.87
C GLN A 68 10.19 -6.83 13.58
N ASP A 69 9.87 -5.72 14.24
CA ASP A 69 8.68 -5.58 15.04
C ASP A 69 7.48 -5.12 14.21
N MET A 70 6.32 -5.74 14.44
CA MET A 70 5.02 -5.31 13.93
C MET A 70 4.09 -5.02 15.11
N LEU A 71 3.56 -3.79 15.19
CA LEU A 71 2.55 -3.42 16.18
C LEU A 71 1.17 -3.57 15.56
N ILE A 72 0.34 -4.43 16.14
CA ILE A 72 -1.07 -4.54 15.80
C ILE A 72 -1.85 -3.60 16.72
N VAL A 73 -2.68 -2.73 16.12
CA VAL A 73 -3.51 -1.77 16.87
C VAL A 73 -4.97 -1.97 16.51
N SER A 74 -5.84 -2.02 17.52
CA SER A 74 -7.29 -2.10 17.38
C SER A 74 -7.97 -1.80 18.73
N SER A 75 -9.31 -1.89 18.82
CA SER A 75 -9.96 -1.80 20.13
C SER A 75 -9.58 -2.99 21.05
N PRO A 76 -9.64 -2.82 22.38
CA PRO A 76 -9.32 -3.89 23.32
C PRO A 76 -10.13 -5.17 23.10
N GLU A 77 -11.37 -5.03 22.67
CA GLU A 77 -12.26 -6.15 22.32
C GLU A 77 -11.78 -6.89 21.08
N ASN A 78 -11.29 -6.14 20.08
CA ASN A 78 -10.77 -6.72 18.84
C ASN A 78 -9.42 -7.40 19.06
N ILE A 79 -8.54 -6.84 19.90
CA ILE A 79 -7.23 -7.44 20.26
C ILE A 79 -7.43 -8.86 20.84
N LYS A 80 -8.47 -9.07 21.63
CA LYS A 80 -8.82 -10.39 22.19
C LYS A 80 -9.29 -11.40 21.13
N LYS A 81 -9.72 -10.92 19.94
CA LYS A 81 -10.33 -11.73 18.87
C LYS A 81 -9.50 -11.76 17.58
N LEU A 82 -8.22 -11.36 17.61
CA LEU A 82 -7.38 -11.25 16.41
C LEU A 82 -7.34 -12.53 15.58
N ALA A 83 -7.27 -13.70 16.22
CA ALA A 83 -7.28 -15.00 15.53
C ALA A 83 -8.55 -15.18 14.67
N ARG A 84 -9.70 -14.75 15.18
CA ARG A 84 -10.97 -14.82 14.44
C ARG A 84 -10.99 -13.87 13.24
N PHE A 85 -10.53 -12.63 13.40
CA PHE A 85 -10.50 -11.66 12.29
C PHE A 85 -9.49 -12.05 11.21
N LYS A 86 -8.36 -12.63 11.60
CA LYS A 86 -7.38 -13.23 10.71
C LYS A 86 -7.99 -14.38 9.89
N ASP A 87 -8.67 -15.32 10.54
CA ASP A 87 -9.39 -16.41 9.89
C ASP A 87 -10.44 -15.92 8.89
N ILE A 88 -11.22 -14.88 9.24
CA ILE A 88 -12.19 -14.26 8.33
C ILE A 88 -11.48 -13.66 7.12
N SER A 89 -10.39 -12.89 7.31
CA SER A 89 -9.63 -12.26 6.22
C SER A 89 -9.11 -13.33 5.25
N GLN A 90 -8.47 -14.38 5.76
CA GLN A 90 -7.97 -15.50 4.95
C GLN A 90 -9.08 -16.20 4.16
N LYS A 91 -10.19 -16.54 4.82
CA LYS A 91 -11.32 -17.22 4.16
C LYS A 91 -11.91 -16.38 3.02
N LEU A 92 -12.08 -15.09 3.24
CA LEU A 92 -12.60 -14.19 2.22
C LEU A 92 -11.61 -14.00 1.07
N ALA A 93 -10.32 -13.85 1.36
CA ALA A 93 -9.30 -13.66 0.33
C ALA A 93 -9.14 -14.90 -0.57
N HIS A 94 -9.12 -16.09 0.02
CA HIS A 94 -9.07 -17.34 -0.76
C HIS A 94 -10.36 -17.67 -1.50
N ALA A 95 -11.51 -17.20 -1.01
CA ALA A 95 -12.84 -17.36 -1.62
C ALA A 95 -13.27 -18.83 -1.90
N ASN A 96 -12.45 -19.81 -1.55
CA ASN A 96 -12.66 -21.21 -1.90
C ASN A 96 -13.82 -21.82 -1.11
N GLY A 97 -14.78 -22.44 -1.80
CA GLY A 97 -15.93 -23.13 -1.20
C GLY A 97 -16.96 -22.21 -0.55
N LEU A 98 -16.82 -20.88 -0.60
CA LEU A 98 -17.80 -19.96 -0.05
C LEU A 98 -18.90 -19.60 -1.04
N THR A 99 -20.13 -19.52 -0.55
CA THR A 99 -21.24 -18.87 -1.26
C THR A 99 -21.24 -17.36 -0.99
N ASP A 100 -21.89 -16.58 -1.85
CA ASP A 100 -22.04 -15.12 -1.65
C ASP A 100 -22.71 -14.77 -0.33
N VAL A 101 -23.68 -15.58 0.14
CA VAL A 101 -24.38 -15.41 1.42
C VAL A 101 -23.42 -15.59 2.59
N GLN A 102 -22.61 -16.64 2.57
CA GLN A 102 -21.61 -16.90 3.59
C GLN A 102 -20.53 -15.81 3.61
N ALA A 103 -20.06 -15.38 2.45
CA ALA A 103 -19.09 -14.31 2.33
C ALA A 103 -19.61 -12.98 2.88
N LYS A 104 -20.87 -12.62 2.59
CA LYS A 104 -21.52 -11.42 3.16
C LYS A 104 -21.64 -11.51 4.69
N SER A 105 -21.97 -12.67 5.23
CA SER A 105 -22.04 -12.90 6.68
C SER A 105 -20.67 -12.72 7.34
N LEU A 106 -19.61 -13.31 6.77
CA LEU A 106 -18.23 -13.15 7.24
C LEU A 106 -17.76 -11.69 7.14
N ALA A 107 -18.10 -11.00 6.04
CA ALA A 107 -17.76 -9.60 5.85
C ALA A 107 -18.47 -8.66 6.85
N ALA A 108 -19.69 -8.98 7.25
CA ALA A 108 -20.42 -8.24 8.27
C ALA A 108 -19.81 -8.42 9.67
N GLU A 109 -19.33 -9.63 10.00
CA GLU A 109 -18.65 -9.96 11.27
C GLU A 109 -17.22 -9.41 11.33
N GLY A 110 -16.47 -9.51 10.23
CA GLY A 110 -15.05 -9.23 10.14
C GLY A 110 -14.68 -7.76 10.43
N LYS A 111 -13.39 -7.50 10.49
CA LYS A 111 -12.79 -6.18 10.61
C LYS A 111 -11.92 -5.92 9.38
N SER A 112 -11.87 -4.69 8.88
CA SER A 112 -10.90 -4.33 7.85
C SER A 112 -9.49 -4.53 8.39
N VAL A 113 -8.68 -5.28 7.68
CA VAL A 113 -7.25 -5.38 7.98
C VAL A 113 -6.52 -4.37 7.11
N VAL A 114 -5.83 -3.45 7.75
CA VAL A 114 -5.08 -2.38 7.08
C VAL A 114 -3.62 -2.47 7.48
N TRP A 115 -2.76 -2.62 6.48
CA TRP A 115 -1.31 -2.56 6.65
C TRP A 115 -0.80 -1.17 6.36
N ILE A 116 0.04 -0.63 7.24
CA ILE A 116 0.75 0.64 7.03
C ILE A 116 2.22 0.41 7.34
N ASP A 117 3.09 0.72 6.41
CA ASP A 117 4.53 0.66 6.63
C ASP A 117 5.24 1.96 6.23
N GLY A 118 6.54 1.99 6.51
CA GLY A 118 7.41 3.08 6.10
C GLY A 118 8.87 2.70 6.27
N GLY A 119 9.76 3.52 5.73
CA GLY A 119 11.19 3.31 5.84
C GLY A 119 11.75 2.17 5.01
N LEU A 120 11.05 1.73 3.97
CA LEU A 120 11.56 0.73 3.02
C LEU A 120 12.87 1.23 2.37
N HIS A 121 12.85 2.41 1.81
CA HIS A 121 14.07 3.12 1.43
C HIS A 121 14.54 3.94 2.64
N ALA A 122 15.67 3.61 3.20
CA ALA A 122 16.06 4.11 4.53
C ALA A 122 16.36 5.62 4.58
N THR A 123 16.72 6.22 3.45
CA THR A 123 16.91 7.68 3.33
C THR A 123 15.58 8.43 3.22
N GLU A 124 14.47 7.73 3.08
CA GLU A 124 13.10 8.25 3.04
C GLU A 124 12.53 8.30 4.47
N VAL A 125 13.16 9.12 5.31
CA VAL A 125 12.98 9.08 6.77
C VAL A 125 11.61 9.51 7.27
N VAL A 126 10.81 10.23 6.47
CA VAL A 126 9.42 10.57 6.82
C VAL A 126 8.61 9.30 7.07
N GLY A 127 8.75 8.29 6.18
CA GLY A 127 8.02 7.03 6.29
C GLY A 127 8.25 6.30 7.62
N ALA A 128 9.50 6.27 8.10
CA ALA A 128 9.85 5.65 9.38
C ALA A 128 9.31 6.45 10.58
N HIS A 129 9.40 7.77 10.52
CA HIS A 129 9.06 8.63 11.66
C HIS A 129 7.55 8.84 11.79
N GLN A 130 6.79 8.92 10.67
CA GLN A 130 5.34 8.99 10.73
C GLN A 130 4.70 7.76 11.40
N LEU A 131 5.33 6.57 11.29
CA LEU A 131 4.84 5.37 12.00
C LEU A 131 4.81 5.58 13.51
N ILE A 132 5.87 6.16 14.09
CA ILE A 132 5.96 6.43 15.52
C ILE A 132 4.83 7.36 15.97
N GLU A 133 4.61 8.45 15.23
CA GLU A 133 3.56 9.43 15.55
C GLU A 133 2.16 8.81 15.37
N THR A 134 1.94 8.06 14.28
CA THR A 134 0.66 7.37 14.00
C THR A 134 0.34 6.36 15.10
N MET A 135 1.30 5.51 15.48
CA MET A 135 1.11 4.52 16.54
C MET A 135 0.75 5.20 17.87
N TYR A 136 1.48 6.27 18.24
CA TYR A 136 1.20 7.02 19.45
C TYR A 136 -0.23 7.58 19.46
N GLN A 137 -0.64 8.21 18.36
CA GLN A 137 -1.98 8.79 18.27
C GLN A 137 -3.09 7.74 18.33
N LEU A 138 -2.96 6.63 17.61
CA LEU A 138 -3.93 5.52 17.66
C LEU A 138 -4.06 4.90 19.05
N VAL A 139 -2.96 4.84 19.80
CA VAL A 139 -2.94 4.24 21.15
C VAL A 139 -3.52 5.20 22.20
N THR A 140 -3.36 6.51 22.03
CA THR A 140 -3.66 7.49 23.10
C THR A 140 -4.89 8.36 22.87
N ARG A 141 -5.27 8.60 21.61
CA ARG A 141 -6.45 9.43 21.30
C ARG A 141 -7.75 8.70 21.63
N ASN A 142 -8.76 9.49 22.07
CA ASN A 142 -10.08 9.01 22.46
C ASN A 142 -11.21 9.81 21.78
N ASP A 143 -10.91 10.55 20.71
CA ASP A 143 -11.91 11.21 19.89
C ASP A 143 -12.73 10.18 19.10
N GLU A 144 -13.90 10.61 18.64
CA GLU A 144 -14.87 9.77 17.95
C GLU A 144 -14.28 9.06 16.71
N GLU A 145 -13.48 9.79 15.92
CA GLU A 145 -12.84 9.24 14.71
C GLU A 145 -11.90 8.09 15.07
N THR A 146 -10.97 8.31 16.02
CA THR A 146 -10.02 7.30 16.45
C THR A 146 -10.73 6.08 17.04
N LEU A 147 -11.75 6.28 17.88
CA LEU A 147 -12.50 5.17 18.45
C LEU A 147 -13.30 4.37 17.41
N ASN A 148 -13.85 5.05 16.40
CA ASN A 148 -14.54 4.38 15.29
C ASN A 148 -13.57 3.55 14.45
N ILE A 149 -12.38 4.08 14.14
CA ILE A 149 -11.31 3.34 13.45
C ILE A 149 -10.96 2.08 14.25
N LEU A 150 -10.60 2.22 15.52
CA LEU A 150 -10.20 1.10 16.37
C LEU A 150 -11.29 0.02 16.53
N LYS A 151 -12.56 0.43 16.53
CA LYS A 151 -13.70 -0.50 16.59
C LYS A 151 -13.85 -1.35 15.32
N ASN A 152 -13.50 -0.80 14.16
CA ASN A 152 -13.81 -1.39 12.86
C ASN A 152 -12.61 -1.97 12.13
N ASP A 153 -11.39 -1.59 12.50
CA ASP A 153 -10.15 -2.00 11.83
C ASP A 153 -9.23 -2.81 12.75
N VAL A 154 -8.45 -3.68 12.14
CA VAL A 154 -7.22 -4.27 12.65
C VAL A 154 -6.06 -3.67 11.87
N ILE A 155 -5.25 -2.86 12.52
CA ILE A 155 -4.20 -2.05 11.90
C ILE A 155 -2.85 -2.71 12.17
N LEU A 156 -2.11 -3.04 11.10
CA LEU A 156 -0.79 -3.67 11.15
C LEU A 156 0.26 -2.62 10.77
N LEU A 157 1.10 -2.23 11.73
CA LEU A 157 2.11 -1.19 11.52
C LEU A 157 3.51 -1.79 11.69
N THR A 158 4.37 -1.64 10.69
CA THR A 158 5.75 -2.15 10.75
C THR A 158 6.73 -1.23 10.05
N HIS A 159 7.98 -1.30 10.49
CA HIS A 159 9.11 -0.69 9.81
C HIS A 159 9.64 -1.65 8.74
N ALA A 160 9.68 -1.21 7.47
CA ALA A 160 9.98 -2.11 6.36
C ALA A 160 11.48 -2.45 6.22
N ASN A 161 12.39 -1.59 6.71
CA ASN A 161 13.84 -1.80 6.66
C ASN A 161 14.53 -1.34 7.96
N PRO A 162 14.49 -2.15 9.02
CA PRO A 162 15.11 -1.83 10.31
C PRO A 162 16.60 -1.51 10.22
N ASP A 163 17.35 -2.30 9.44
CA ASP A 163 18.80 -2.15 9.27
C ASP A 163 19.17 -0.82 8.64
N GLY A 164 18.38 -0.43 7.62
CA GLY A 164 18.59 0.85 6.95
C GLY A 164 18.27 2.04 7.84
N GLN A 165 17.19 2.02 8.63
CA GLN A 165 16.89 3.09 9.57
C GLN A 165 17.98 3.24 10.63
N GLU A 166 18.47 2.11 11.16
CA GLU A 166 19.57 2.13 12.12
C GLU A 166 20.80 2.83 11.54
N LEU A 167 21.20 2.44 10.32
CA LEU A 167 22.35 2.99 9.64
C LEU A 167 22.20 4.49 9.32
N VAL A 168 21.12 4.88 8.64
CA VAL A 168 20.92 6.25 8.13
C VAL A 168 20.76 7.22 9.28
N SER A 169 19.95 6.88 10.29
CA SER A 169 19.72 7.76 11.42
C SER A 169 20.97 7.96 12.27
N ASN A 170 21.72 6.88 12.57
CA ASN A 170 22.99 6.99 13.31
C ASN A 170 24.04 7.80 12.53
N TRP A 171 24.09 7.59 11.19
CA TRP A 171 25.00 8.35 10.33
C TRP A 171 24.69 9.84 10.34
N TYR A 172 23.42 10.21 10.18
CA TYR A 172 22.96 11.59 10.22
C TYR A 172 23.23 12.25 11.59
N MET A 173 22.87 11.56 12.67
CA MET A 173 22.94 12.11 14.03
C MET A 173 24.37 12.17 14.62
N ARG A 174 25.38 11.47 14.01
CA ARG A 174 26.77 11.50 14.48
C ARG A 174 27.45 12.87 14.32
N GLU A 175 26.99 13.67 13.32
CA GLU A 175 27.53 15.02 13.12
C GLU A 175 26.94 15.97 14.18
N ALA A 176 27.84 16.62 14.94
CA ALA A 176 27.44 17.48 16.05
C ALA A 176 26.76 18.75 15.56
N ASP A 177 27.28 19.37 14.48
CA ASP A 177 26.68 20.54 13.85
C ASP A 177 25.46 20.16 13.02
N PRO A 178 24.22 20.49 13.42
CA PRO A 178 23.02 20.10 12.69
C PRO A 178 23.01 20.53 11.23
N LYS A 179 23.63 21.66 10.90
CA LYS A 179 23.68 22.22 9.52
C LYS A 179 24.62 21.45 8.61
N LYS A 180 25.51 20.63 9.14
CA LYS A 180 26.46 19.79 8.39
C LYS A 180 25.98 18.36 8.24
N ARG A 181 24.88 17.99 8.87
CA ARG A 181 24.30 16.65 8.82
C ARG A 181 23.91 16.26 7.41
N LYS A 182 24.27 15.04 6.99
CA LYS A 182 23.97 14.47 5.68
C LYS A 182 23.51 13.03 5.80
N MET A 183 22.63 12.60 4.91
CA MET A 183 22.11 11.22 4.84
C MET A 183 22.88 10.36 3.83
N ASP A 184 23.96 10.86 3.22
CA ASP A 184 24.80 10.12 2.28
C ASP A 184 25.63 9.09 3.03
N VAL A 185 25.11 7.89 3.17
CA VAL A 185 25.75 6.80 3.89
C VAL A 185 26.86 6.15 3.04
N PRO A 186 27.95 5.63 3.66
CA PRO A 186 29.12 5.13 2.93
C PRO A 186 28.94 3.71 2.37
N ARG A 187 27.80 3.07 2.62
CA ARG A 187 27.46 1.71 2.13
C ARG A 187 25.99 1.64 1.79
N LEU A 188 25.58 0.57 1.12
CA LEU A 188 24.17 0.28 0.87
C LEU A 188 23.41 0.20 2.21
N TRP A 189 22.27 0.88 2.30
CA TRP A 189 21.45 0.87 3.51
C TRP A 189 20.51 -0.35 3.60
N GLN A 190 20.31 -1.09 2.52
CA GLN A 190 19.94 -2.50 2.56
C GLN A 190 21.17 -3.30 2.17
N LYS A 191 21.53 -4.31 2.94
CA LYS A 191 22.83 -4.99 2.94
C LYS A 191 23.33 -5.44 1.56
N TYR A 192 22.43 -5.90 0.70
CA TYR A 192 22.77 -6.49 -0.59
C TYR A 192 22.36 -5.65 -1.80
N VAL A 193 21.21 -4.96 -1.74
CA VAL A 193 20.58 -4.35 -2.93
C VAL A 193 20.28 -2.86 -2.78
N GLY A 194 20.49 -2.25 -1.62
CA GLY A 194 20.22 -0.83 -1.40
C GLY A 194 18.76 -0.46 -1.75
N HIS A 195 18.60 0.49 -2.65
CA HIS A 195 17.27 0.98 -3.10
C HIS A 195 16.40 -0.11 -3.75
N ASP A 196 17.01 -1.13 -4.33
CA ASP A 196 16.27 -2.20 -5.04
C ASP A 196 15.62 -3.23 -4.11
N ASN A 197 15.64 -3.00 -2.79
CA ASN A 197 14.80 -3.78 -1.87
C ASN A 197 13.30 -3.64 -2.24
N ASN A 198 12.87 -2.54 -2.82
CA ASN A 198 11.52 -2.39 -3.41
C ASN A 198 11.38 -3.03 -4.81
N ARG A 199 12.22 -4.03 -5.12
CA ARG A 199 12.14 -4.88 -6.32
C ARG A 199 12.05 -6.36 -5.98
N ASP A 200 12.01 -6.68 -4.68
CA ASP A 200 12.17 -8.05 -4.18
C ASP A 200 10.86 -8.74 -3.75
N PHE A 201 9.71 -8.06 -3.83
CA PHE A 201 8.45 -8.62 -3.29
C PHE A 201 7.79 -9.71 -4.16
N TYR A 202 8.31 -9.98 -5.33
CA TYR A 202 7.91 -11.13 -6.15
C TYR A 202 8.91 -12.31 -6.07
N MET A 203 10.17 -12.05 -5.71
CA MET A 203 11.20 -13.08 -5.57
C MET A 203 11.52 -13.42 -4.12
N MET A 204 11.39 -12.46 -3.21
CA MET A 204 11.59 -12.61 -1.76
C MET A 204 12.96 -13.16 -1.38
N ASN A 205 14.02 -12.56 -1.93
CA ASN A 205 15.40 -12.97 -1.63
C ASN A 205 15.88 -12.43 -0.27
N MET A 206 15.39 -11.22 0.12
CA MET A 206 15.79 -10.58 1.37
C MET A 206 14.90 -11.04 2.53
N LYS A 207 15.48 -11.16 3.73
CA LYS A 207 14.73 -11.55 4.94
C LYS A 207 13.60 -10.61 5.25
N GLU A 208 13.83 -9.30 5.12
CA GLU A 208 12.79 -8.30 5.33
C GLU A 208 11.61 -8.49 4.36
N SER A 209 11.89 -8.78 3.08
CA SER A 209 10.86 -9.08 2.08
C SER A 209 10.09 -10.36 2.45
N GLN A 210 10.77 -11.41 2.90
CA GLN A 210 10.15 -12.66 3.35
C GLN A 210 9.26 -12.43 4.56
N ASN A 211 9.75 -11.70 5.58
CA ASN A 211 9.01 -11.39 6.79
C ASN A 211 7.70 -10.64 6.48
N ILE A 212 7.80 -9.57 5.69
CA ILE A 212 6.65 -8.73 5.28
C ILE A 212 5.69 -9.53 4.41
N SER A 213 6.19 -10.25 3.39
CA SER A 213 5.35 -11.02 2.47
C SER A 213 4.59 -12.13 3.18
N LYS A 214 5.21 -12.80 4.18
CA LYS A 214 4.51 -13.76 5.01
C LYS A 214 3.30 -13.15 5.72
N GLN A 215 3.44 -11.93 6.26
CA GLN A 215 2.31 -11.25 6.91
C GLN A 215 1.25 -10.82 5.90
N LEU A 216 1.68 -10.26 4.74
CA LEU A 216 0.77 -9.73 3.72
C LEU A 216 0.03 -10.84 2.96
N PHE A 217 0.75 -11.89 2.52
CA PHE A 217 0.20 -12.83 1.53
C PHE A 217 -0.28 -14.16 2.14
N VAL A 218 0.19 -14.49 3.35
CA VAL A 218 -0.15 -15.78 3.99
C VAL A 218 -0.95 -15.58 5.26
N GLU A 219 -0.50 -14.67 6.14
CA GLU A 219 -1.05 -14.58 7.49
C GLU A 219 -2.30 -13.70 7.59
N TRP A 220 -2.25 -12.46 7.09
CA TRP A 220 -3.33 -11.50 7.29
C TRP A 220 -4.14 -11.20 6.04
N ILE A 221 -3.52 -11.15 4.89
CA ILE A 221 -4.09 -10.80 3.58
C ILE A 221 -4.96 -9.53 3.70
N PRO A 222 -4.36 -8.37 4.00
CA PRO A 222 -5.08 -7.12 4.27
C PRO A 222 -5.95 -6.68 3.10
N GLN A 223 -7.04 -5.99 3.38
CA GLN A 223 -7.86 -5.36 2.35
C GLN A 223 -7.16 -4.13 1.76
N ILE A 224 -6.40 -3.40 2.59
CA ILE A 224 -5.61 -2.24 2.15
C ILE A 224 -4.17 -2.40 2.67
N MET A 225 -3.21 -2.16 1.77
CA MET A 225 -1.79 -2.05 2.07
C MET A 225 -1.31 -0.66 1.69
N TYR A 226 -0.74 0.10 2.64
CA TYR A 226 -0.27 1.46 2.43
C TYR A 226 1.21 1.59 2.75
N ASN A 227 2.00 1.92 1.72
CA ASN A 227 3.45 2.08 1.76
C ASN A 227 3.84 3.55 1.61
N HIS A 228 4.66 4.07 2.53
CA HIS A 228 5.13 5.46 2.53
C HIS A 228 6.49 5.60 1.89
N HIS A 229 6.61 6.51 0.91
CA HIS A 229 7.83 6.84 0.17
C HIS A 229 8.14 8.34 0.13
N GLN A 230 9.31 8.66 -0.33
CA GLN A 230 9.83 9.98 -0.70
C GLN A 230 10.65 9.83 -2.02
N ARG A 231 10.62 10.76 -2.96
CA ARG A 231 10.14 12.14 -2.91
C ARG A 231 9.01 12.35 -3.91
N GLY A 232 8.10 13.29 -3.60
CA GLY A 232 7.08 13.79 -4.52
C GLY A 232 7.67 14.60 -5.68
N PRO A 233 6.85 14.88 -6.72
CA PRO A 233 7.26 15.72 -7.84
C PRO A 233 7.58 17.15 -7.38
N ALA A 234 8.57 17.76 -7.99
CA ALA A 234 8.93 19.17 -7.73
C ALA A 234 7.69 20.09 -7.89
N GLY A 235 7.53 21.07 -7.02
CA GLY A 235 6.38 21.99 -7.02
C GLY A 235 5.08 21.37 -6.49
N SER A 236 5.18 20.22 -5.80
CA SER A 236 4.08 19.62 -5.03
C SER A 236 4.58 19.18 -3.66
N VAL A 237 3.66 18.89 -2.72
CA VAL A 237 4.01 18.32 -1.42
C VAL A 237 4.11 16.81 -1.51
N LEU A 238 3.15 16.19 -2.19
CA LEU A 238 3.15 14.74 -2.34
C LEU A 238 2.42 14.29 -3.60
N ALA A 239 2.74 13.09 -4.04
CA ALA A 239 1.98 12.36 -5.04
C ALA A 239 1.38 11.09 -4.41
N GLY A 240 0.14 10.79 -4.80
CA GLY A 240 -0.60 9.62 -4.33
C GLY A 240 -1.68 9.17 -5.30
N PRO A 241 -2.51 8.18 -4.91
CA PRO A 241 -3.63 7.73 -5.74
C PRO A 241 -4.70 8.83 -5.92
N PRO A 242 -5.50 8.77 -6.97
CA PRO A 242 -5.48 7.86 -8.13
C PRO A 242 -4.22 7.94 -8.98
N TYR A 243 -3.75 6.77 -9.46
CA TYR A 243 -2.55 6.73 -10.30
C TYR A 243 -2.87 6.92 -11.78
N ARG A 244 -1.83 7.16 -12.59
CA ARG A 244 -1.93 7.24 -14.04
C ARG A 244 -1.90 5.84 -14.69
N ASP A 245 -2.37 5.77 -15.92
CA ASP A 245 -2.14 4.62 -16.78
C ASP A 245 -0.63 4.43 -17.15
N PRO A 246 -0.21 3.22 -17.51
CA PRO A 246 -1.05 2.02 -17.62
C PRO A 246 -1.17 1.24 -16.29
N PHE A 247 -2.35 0.64 -16.09
CA PHE A 247 -2.51 -0.45 -15.12
C PHE A 247 -2.21 -1.79 -15.79
N ASN A 248 -1.86 -2.81 -15.00
CA ASN A 248 -1.68 -4.15 -15.55
C ASN A 248 -3.03 -4.75 -15.98
N TYR A 249 -3.07 -5.34 -17.17
CA TYR A 249 -4.31 -5.80 -17.81
C TYR A 249 -4.98 -6.99 -17.10
N VAL A 250 -4.28 -7.64 -16.16
CA VAL A 250 -4.81 -8.80 -15.43
C VAL A 250 -5.53 -8.42 -14.13
N PHE A 251 -5.43 -7.18 -13.69
CA PHE A 251 -6.08 -6.74 -12.46
C PHE A 251 -7.59 -6.89 -12.54
N ASP A 252 -8.19 -7.32 -11.44
CA ASP A 252 -9.64 -7.22 -11.29
C ASP A 252 -10.05 -5.73 -11.30
N PRO A 253 -11.14 -5.35 -11.98
CA PRO A 253 -11.59 -3.95 -12.03
C PRO A 253 -11.79 -3.33 -10.64
N LEU A 254 -12.15 -4.12 -9.63
CA LEU A 254 -12.33 -3.65 -8.26
C LEU A 254 -11.01 -3.13 -7.64
N ILE A 255 -9.84 -3.58 -8.11
CA ILE A 255 -8.55 -3.02 -7.66
C ILE A 255 -8.44 -1.55 -8.08
N VAL A 256 -8.64 -1.28 -9.36
CA VAL A 256 -8.50 0.09 -9.92
C VAL A 256 -9.49 1.05 -9.28
N THR A 257 -10.77 0.65 -9.24
CA THR A 257 -11.84 1.50 -8.68
C THR A 257 -11.69 1.71 -7.16
N SER A 258 -11.17 0.72 -6.43
CA SER A 258 -10.90 0.88 -4.99
C SER A 258 -9.71 1.80 -4.73
N ILE A 259 -8.64 1.72 -5.54
CA ILE A 259 -7.51 2.66 -5.47
C ILE A 259 -8.00 4.09 -5.68
N ASP A 260 -8.85 4.31 -6.70
CA ASP A 260 -9.41 5.63 -7.00
C ASP A 260 -10.27 6.17 -5.85
N ALA A 261 -11.11 5.33 -5.26
CA ALA A 261 -11.98 5.72 -4.16
C ALA A 261 -11.19 6.10 -2.89
N VAL A 262 -10.21 5.30 -2.50
CA VAL A 262 -9.33 5.61 -1.36
C VAL A 262 -8.51 6.87 -1.64
N GLY A 263 -7.95 7.00 -2.86
CA GLY A 263 -7.19 8.19 -3.25
C GLY A 263 -8.00 9.46 -3.21
N ALA A 264 -9.26 9.41 -3.62
CA ALA A 264 -10.18 10.55 -3.50
C ALA A 264 -10.44 10.92 -2.02
N ALA A 265 -10.62 9.94 -1.15
CA ALA A 265 -10.77 10.17 0.30
C ALA A 265 -9.51 10.82 0.91
N MET A 266 -8.32 10.35 0.54
CA MET A 266 -7.03 10.91 0.98
C MET A 266 -6.88 12.39 0.58
N ASN A 267 -7.12 12.70 -0.70
CA ASN A 267 -7.02 14.06 -1.21
C ASN A 267 -8.08 15.00 -0.57
N ASN A 268 -9.32 14.50 -0.45
CA ASN A 268 -10.39 15.24 0.20
C ASN A 268 -10.06 15.58 1.66
N ARG A 269 -9.49 14.65 2.41
CA ARG A 269 -9.03 14.87 3.80
C ARG A 269 -8.05 16.03 3.91
N LEU A 270 -7.00 16.03 3.07
CA LEU A 270 -6.02 17.11 3.07
C LEU A 270 -6.64 18.45 2.70
N ASN A 271 -7.56 18.48 1.73
CA ASN A 271 -8.26 19.71 1.36
C ASN A 271 -9.12 20.27 2.49
N VAL A 272 -9.84 19.41 3.23
CA VAL A 272 -10.63 19.81 4.41
C VAL A 272 -9.74 20.36 5.53
N GLU A 273 -8.53 19.79 5.69
CA GLU A 273 -7.56 20.23 6.68
C GLU A 273 -6.72 21.45 6.22
N GLY A 274 -7.00 22.01 5.03
CA GLY A 274 -6.24 23.15 4.49
C GLY A 274 -4.80 22.81 4.13
N LYS A 275 -4.51 21.55 3.77
CA LYS A 275 -3.18 21.02 3.42
C LYS A 275 -3.04 20.91 1.89
N PRO A 276 -2.46 21.92 1.20
CA PRO A 276 -2.31 21.91 -0.25
C PRO A 276 -1.20 21.00 -0.75
N GLY A 277 -1.12 20.80 -2.08
CA GLY A 277 0.02 20.19 -2.75
C GLY A 277 -0.08 18.68 -2.99
N TYR A 278 -1.27 18.07 -2.82
CA TYR A 278 -1.51 16.69 -3.25
C TYR A 278 -1.63 16.63 -4.77
N THR A 279 -0.81 15.81 -5.43
CA THR A 279 -0.92 15.54 -6.86
C THR A 279 -1.23 14.07 -7.13
N GLN A 280 -1.97 13.81 -8.21
CA GLN A 280 -2.51 12.50 -8.55
C GLN A 280 -2.49 12.29 -10.08
N ARG A 281 -2.89 11.11 -10.55
CA ARG A 281 -3.00 10.81 -11.99
C ARG A 281 -1.74 11.19 -12.75
N ALA A 282 -1.86 11.93 -13.86
CA ALA A 282 -0.75 12.39 -14.68
C ALA A 282 0.16 13.44 -14.01
N GLY A 283 -0.18 13.92 -12.82
CA GLY A 283 0.68 14.82 -12.04
C GLY A 283 1.92 14.12 -11.47
N SER A 284 1.95 12.78 -11.46
CA SER A 284 3.12 11.99 -11.08
C SER A 284 3.47 10.94 -12.14
N GLN A 285 4.68 10.38 -12.05
CA GLN A 285 5.16 9.39 -13.02
C GLN A 285 4.99 7.93 -12.56
N PHE A 286 4.39 7.69 -11.39
CA PHE A 286 4.23 6.33 -10.89
C PHE A 286 3.30 5.52 -11.77
N SER A 287 3.70 4.27 -12.01
CA SER A 287 2.94 3.28 -12.75
C SER A 287 2.49 2.16 -11.81
N THR A 288 1.34 1.57 -12.10
CA THR A 288 0.81 0.40 -11.43
C THR A 288 1.01 -0.88 -12.25
N TRP A 289 1.82 -0.81 -13.29
CA TRP A 289 2.05 -1.90 -14.23
C TRP A 289 2.90 -3.04 -13.67
N TRP A 290 4.06 -2.70 -13.05
CA TRP A 290 5.05 -3.70 -12.67
C TRP A 290 4.67 -4.42 -11.37
N ASN A 291 4.96 -5.73 -11.29
CA ASN A 291 4.46 -6.60 -10.23
C ASN A 291 5.40 -6.82 -9.03
N GLY A 292 6.58 -6.27 -9.01
CA GLY A 292 7.61 -6.67 -8.04
C GLY A 292 7.88 -5.70 -6.90
N GLY A 293 7.16 -4.58 -6.82
CA GLY A 293 7.27 -3.62 -5.71
C GLY A 293 6.34 -3.96 -4.56
N LEU A 294 6.67 -3.50 -3.35
CA LEU A 294 5.88 -3.76 -2.14
C LEU A 294 4.40 -3.35 -2.31
N ARG A 295 4.13 -2.24 -2.98
CA ARG A 295 2.77 -1.79 -3.28
C ARG A 295 2.05 -2.58 -4.38
N THR A 296 2.79 -3.06 -5.39
CA THR A 296 2.17 -3.60 -6.61
C THR A 296 1.98 -5.11 -6.59
N THR A 297 2.80 -5.86 -5.88
CA THR A 297 2.60 -7.30 -5.63
C THR A 297 1.24 -7.58 -4.95
N PRO A 298 0.79 -6.79 -3.97
CA PRO A 298 -0.52 -6.93 -3.35
C PRO A 298 -1.71 -6.95 -4.32
N TYR A 299 -1.65 -6.28 -5.46
CA TYR A 299 -2.74 -6.29 -6.45
C TYR A 299 -3.04 -7.69 -6.99
N PHE A 300 -2.01 -8.54 -7.09
CA PHE A 300 -2.15 -9.94 -7.53
C PHE A 300 -2.70 -10.85 -6.43
N HIS A 301 -2.81 -10.35 -5.20
CA HIS A 301 -3.47 -10.98 -4.06
C HIS A 301 -4.80 -10.30 -3.71
N ASN A 302 -5.38 -9.55 -4.64
CA ASN A 302 -6.66 -8.85 -4.49
C ASN A 302 -6.67 -7.80 -3.35
N MET A 303 -5.52 -7.25 -3.00
CA MET A 303 -5.38 -6.18 -2.01
C MET A 303 -5.26 -4.80 -2.69
N VAL A 304 -5.82 -3.78 -2.07
CA VAL A 304 -5.71 -2.39 -2.51
C VAL A 304 -4.35 -1.85 -2.06
N GLY A 305 -3.36 -1.88 -2.95
CA GLY A 305 -2.01 -1.37 -2.69
C GLY A 305 -1.91 0.14 -2.91
N LEU A 306 -1.45 0.87 -1.92
CA LEU A 306 -1.29 2.32 -1.97
C LEU A 306 0.17 2.70 -1.73
N LEU A 307 0.62 3.76 -2.38
CA LEU A 307 1.82 4.50 -1.98
C LEU A 307 1.56 5.99 -2.04
N THR A 308 2.28 6.73 -1.21
CA THR A 308 2.48 8.17 -1.38
C THR A 308 3.96 8.47 -1.43
N GLU A 309 4.31 9.48 -2.22
CA GLU A 309 5.65 10.05 -2.30
C GLU A 309 5.59 11.48 -1.78
N ILE A 310 6.11 11.71 -0.59
CA ILE A 310 6.07 13.01 0.07
C ILE A 310 7.43 13.70 0.04
N ILE A 311 7.45 15.05 0.03
CA ILE A 311 8.67 15.83 0.25
C ILE A 311 9.01 15.88 1.74
N GLY A 312 10.16 16.44 2.06
CA GLY A 312 10.60 16.76 3.42
C GLY A 312 11.76 15.88 3.88
N ASN A 313 12.62 16.51 4.63
CA ASN A 313 13.81 15.93 5.22
C ASN A 313 13.97 16.49 6.64
N PRO A 314 14.79 15.86 7.51
CA PRO A 314 15.11 16.44 8.80
C PRO A 314 15.87 17.77 8.67
N THR A 315 16.55 18.01 7.54
CA THR A 315 17.06 19.33 7.18
C THR A 315 15.97 20.09 6.41
N PRO A 316 15.51 21.25 6.90
CA PRO A 316 14.47 22.03 6.21
C PRO A 316 14.83 22.35 4.76
N GLU A 317 13.84 22.28 3.89
CA GLU A 317 13.98 22.54 2.47
C GLU A 317 12.91 23.52 1.97
N THR A 318 13.02 23.99 0.73
CA THR A 318 12.02 24.89 0.14
C THR A 318 11.21 24.13 -0.90
N VAL A 319 9.89 24.28 -0.85
CA VAL A 319 9.01 23.81 -1.94
C VAL A 319 9.40 24.53 -3.23
N ALA A 320 9.85 23.77 -4.24
CA ALA A 320 10.33 24.33 -5.48
C ALA A 320 9.25 25.07 -6.27
N LEU A 321 9.60 26.20 -6.88
CA LEU A 321 8.73 26.87 -7.81
C LEU A 321 8.66 26.12 -9.14
N VAL A 322 7.48 25.60 -9.47
CA VAL A 322 7.15 25.04 -10.80
C VAL A 322 5.90 25.77 -11.27
N PRO A 323 6.04 26.77 -12.18
CA PRO A 323 4.94 27.68 -12.54
C PRO A 323 3.66 26.96 -12.99
N ASP A 324 3.77 25.96 -13.84
CA ASP A 324 2.62 25.20 -14.36
C ASP A 324 1.83 24.45 -13.26
N ARG A 325 2.48 24.15 -12.13
CA ARG A 325 1.83 23.48 -10.98
C ARG A 325 1.09 24.44 -10.06
N LEU A 326 1.18 25.73 -10.26
CA LEU A 326 0.40 26.73 -9.52
C LEU A 326 -1.04 26.84 -10.02
N ILE A 327 -1.33 26.31 -11.23
CA ILE A 327 -2.66 26.36 -11.82
C ILE A 327 -3.44 25.12 -11.38
N PRO A 328 -4.56 25.28 -10.63
CA PRO A 328 -5.41 24.15 -10.24
C PRO A 328 -5.92 23.35 -11.44
N ASN A 329 -5.86 22.03 -11.34
CA ASN A 329 -6.36 21.13 -12.38
C ASN A 329 -6.78 19.77 -11.76
N GLY A 330 -7.26 18.84 -12.58
CA GLY A 330 -7.71 17.53 -12.08
C GLY A 330 -6.60 16.65 -11.50
N ALA A 331 -5.32 16.93 -11.81
CA ALA A 331 -4.19 16.23 -11.20
C ALA A 331 -3.75 16.89 -9.87
N THR A 332 -3.84 18.21 -9.77
CA THR A 332 -3.47 18.98 -8.57
C THR A 332 -4.57 20.00 -8.29
N PRO A 333 -5.66 19.60 -7.60
CA PRO A 333 -6.82 20.49 -7.38
C PRO A 333 -6.52 21.67 -6.44
N ASN A 334 -5.60 21.48 -5.51
CA ASN A 334 -5.18 22.48 -4.51
C ASN A 334 -3.65 22.61 -4.52
N PRO A 335 -3.10 23.45 -5.41
CA PRO A 335 -1.65 23.65 -5.53
C PRO A 335 -1.03 24.24 -4.27
N VAL A 336 0.24 23.90 -4.03
CA VAL A 336 1.08 24.53 -3.01
C VAL A 336 1.92 25.64 -3.62
N VAL A 337 2.06 26.74 -2.90
CA VAL A 337 2.98 27.82 -3.27
C VAL A 337 4.38 27.57 -2.70
N PRO A 338 5.46 28.11 -3.31
CA PRO A 338 6.81 28.05 -2.77
C PRO A 338 6.85 28.56 -1.33
N GLN A 339 7.38 27.76 -0.42
CA GLN A 339 7.50 28.08 1.01
C GLN A 339 8.59 27.24 1.67
N GLN A 340 9.07 27.70 2.83
CA GLN A 340 9.94 26.89 3.67
C GLN A 340 9.15 25.67 4.15
N TRP A 341 9.78 24.49 4.06
CA TRP A 341 9.18 23.23 4.43
C TRP A 341 10.00 22.56 5.55
N HIS A 342 9.32 22.26 6.66
CA HIS A 342 9.89 21.65 7.83
C HIS A 342 9.52 20.18 7.94
N PHE A 343 10.35 19.39 8.60
CA PHE A 343 10.17 17.95 8.73
C PHE A 343 8.82 17.59 9.37
N ARG A 344 8.38 18.36 10.36
CA ARG A 344 7.09 18.16 11.03
C ARG A 344 5.91 18.25 10.07
N GLN A 345 5.95 19.12 9.10
CA GLN A 345 4.86 19.24 8.12
C GLN A 345 4.66 17.94 7.35
N SER A 346 5.75 17.27 6.94
CA SER A 346 5.66 15.97 6.26
C SER A 346 5.08 14.88 7.18
N ILE A 347 5.45 14.87 8.44
CA ILE A 347 4.87 13.95 9.44
C ILE A 347 3.36 14.19 9.58
N ASP A 348 2.94 15.45 9.74
CA ASP A 348 1.52 15.82 9.92
C ASP A 348 0.67 15.47 8.68
N TYR A 349 1.20 15.65 7.46
CA TYR A 349 0.54 15.21 6.24
C TYR A 349 0.40 13.69 6.19
N SER A 350 1.47 12.96 6.49
CA SER A 350 1.47 11.50 6.48
C SER A 350 0.48 10.92 7.50
N VAL A 351 0.42 11.48 8.70
CA VAL A 351 -0.55 11.08 9.73
C VAL A 351 -1.99 11.36 9.27
N SER A 352 -2.26 12.53 8.66
CA SER A 352 -3.58 12.82 8.09
C SER A 352 -3.99 11.81 7.02
N LEU A 353 -3.05 11.41 6.17
CA LEU A 353 -3.30 10.40 5.14
C LEU A 353 -3.55 9.02 5.73
N ASN A 354 -2.84 8.62 6.79
CA ASN A 354 -3.13 7.39 7.52
C ASN A 354 -4.54 7.39 8.08
N TYR A 355 -4.94 8.49 8.73
CA TYR A 355 -6.31 8.63 9.25
C TYR A 355 -7.35 8.61 8.13
N ALA A 356 -7.08 9.20 6.96
CA ALA A 356 -7.97 9.13 5.80
C ALA A 356 -8.18 7.69 5.31
N VAL A 357 -7.09 6.92 5.21
CA VAL A 357 -7.14 5.50 4.80
C VAL A 357 -7.88 4.65 5.83
N LEU A 358 -7.60 4.85 7.12
CA LEU A 358 -8.22 4.11 8.21
C LEU A 358 -9.71 4.46 8.37
N ASP A 359 -10.09 5.74 8.31
CA ASP A 359 -11.50 6.14 8.35
C ASP A 359 -12.29 5.57 7.15
N TYR A 360 -11.67 5.59 5.95
CA TYR A 360 -12.24 4.93 4.78
C TYR A 360 -12.44 3.42 5.02
N ALA A 361 -11.42 2.75 5.54
CA ALA A 361 -11.47 1.32 5.82
C ALA A 361 -12.56 1.00 6.86
N ALA A 362 -12.67 1.79 7.91
CA ALA A 362 -13.67 1.62 8.96
C ALA A 362 -15.11 1.79 8.44
N ARG A 363 -15.36 2.84 7.63
CA ARG A 363 -16.68 3.13 7.04
C ARG A 363 -17.10 2.08 6.02
N TYR A 364 -16.18 1.63 5.17
CA TYR A 364 -16.46 0.67 4.10
C TYR A 364 -16.03 -0.77 4.41
N ARG A 365 -15.85 -1.08 5.69
CA ARG A 365 -15.35 -2.35 6.20
C ARG A 365 -15.98 -3.57 5.52
N SER A 366 -17.28 -3.71 5.59
CA SER A 366 -18.00 -4.87 5.03
C SER A 366 -17.87 -4.95 3.52
N GLN A 367 -17.82 -3.79 2.83
CA GLN A 367 -17.61 -3.75 1.38
C GLN A 367 -16.19 -4.18 1.00
N LEU A 368 -15.16 -3.71 1.70
CA LEU A 368 -13.77 -4.09 1.44
C LEU A 368 -13.55 -5.57 1.65
N LEU A 369 -14.09 -6.13 2.73
CA LEU A 369 -14.06 -7.57 3.02
C LEU A 369 -14.83 -8.39 1.97
N TYR A 370 -15.96 -7.91 1.48
CA TYR A 370 -16.69 -8.58 0.41
C TYR A 370 -15.99 -8.43 -0.95
N ASN A 371 -15.34 -7.27 -1.22
CA ASN A 371 -14.64 -7.05 -2.46
C ASN A 371 -13.45 -8.00 -2.64
N ILE A 372 -12.66 -8.26 -1.59
CA ILE A 372 -11.54 -9.20 -1.69
C ILE A 372 -12.04 -10.62 -2.00
N TYR A 373 -13.16 -11.04 -1.39
CA TYR A 373 -13.83 -12.29 -1.74
C TYR A 373 -14.29 -12.30 -3.20
N LYS A 374 -14.92 -11.22 -3.65
CA LYS A 374 -15.45 -11.15 -5.02
C LYS A 374 -14.33 -11.21 -6.06
N MET A 375 -13.23 -10.55 -5.83
CA MET A 375 -12.04 -10.64 -6.68
C MET A 375 -11.45 -12.05 -6.71
N GLY A 376 -11.34 -12.70 -5.55
CA GLY A 376 -10.92 -14.11 -5.47
C GLY A 376 -11.86 -15.05 -6.21
N LYS A 377 -13.16 -14.87 -6.04
CA LYS A 377 -14.20 -15.64 -6.78
C LYS A 377 -14.09 -15.43 -8.28
N ASN A 378 -13.92 -14.17 -8.72
CA ASN A 378 -13.72 -13.84 -10.13
C ASN A 378 -12.47 -14.53 -10.71
N ALA A 379 -11.36 -14.57 -9.94
CA ALA A 379 -10.14 -15.25 -10.36
C ALA A 379 -10.34 -16.76 -10.51
N ILE A 380 -11.05 -17.42 -9.57
CA ILE A 380 -11.41 -18.83 -9.64
C ILE A 380 -12.27 -19.11 -10.87
N ASP A 381 -13.29 -18.29 -11.12
CA ASP A 381 -14.21 -18.48 -12.25
C ASP A 381 -13.51 -18.28 -13.60
N ARG A 382 -12.60 -17.30 -13.72
CA ARG A 382 -11.74 -17.15 -14.89
C ARG A 382 -10.85 -18.37 -15.13
N GLY A 383 -10.26 -18.93 -14.08
CA GLY A 383 -9.42 -20.13 -14.17
C GLY A 383 -10.17 -21.41 -14.56
N ARG A 384 -11.50 -21.46 -14.33
CA ARG A 384 -12.36 -22.61 -14.68
C ARG A 384 -12.95 -22.55 -16.08
N SER A 385 -12.90 -21.40 -16.74
CA SER A 385 -13.51 -21.17 -18.05
C SER A 385 -12.48 -20.69 -19.07
N ASP A 386 -12.84 -20.73 -20.33
CA ASP A 386 -12.02 -20.11 -21.37
C ASP A 386 -12.04 -18.61 -21.22
N HIS A 387 -10.85 -18.02 -21.10
CA HIS A 387 -10.64 -16.60 -20.93
C HIS A 387 -9.56 -16.09 -21.88
N TRP A 388 -9.61 -14.80 -22.21
CA TRP A 388 -8.62 -14.12 -23.05
C TRP A 388 -8.28 -12.77 -22.44
N THR A 389 -7.03 -12.60 -22.06
CA THR A 389 -6.51 -11.29 -21.66
C THR A 389 -6.08 -10.52 -22.91
N PHE A 390 -6.62 -9.32 -23.08
CA PHE A 390 -6.31 -8.50 -24.25
C PHE A 390 -5.10 -7.62 -23.99
N TYR A 391 -4.13 -7.70 -24.91
CA TYR A 391 -2.90 -6.92 -24.88
C TYR A 391 -2.83 -5.99 -26.09
N PRO A 392 -2.07 -4.86 -26.03
CA PRO A 392 -1.94 -3.93 -27.16
C PRO A 392 -1.62 -4.60 -28.50
N LYS A 393 -0.73 -5.60 -28.50
CA LYS A 393 -0.39 -6.37 -29.73
C LYS A 393 -1.58 -7.01 -30.43
N TYR A 394 -2.60 -7.44 -29.67
CA TYR A 394 -3.82 -8.01 -30.26
C TYR A 394 -4.72 -6.95 -30.84
N ILE A 395 -4.76 -5.77 -30.20
CA ILE A 395 -5.49 -4.61 -30.71
C ILE A 395 -4.85 -4.12 -32.02
N ASP A 396 -3.51 -4.05 -32.07
CA ASP A 396 -2.78 -3.71 -33.30
C ASP A 396 -3.01 -4.74 -34.41
N SER A 397 -3.11 -6.03 -34.07
CA SER A 397 -3.44 -7.09 -35.02
C SER A 397 -4.84 -6.89 -35.66
N ILE A 398 -5.85 -6.50 -34.84
CA ILE A 398 -7.17 -6.16 -35.34
C ILE A 398 -7.13 -4.95 -36.29
N LYS A 399 -6.51 -3.86 -35.85
CA LYS A 399 -6.38 -2.64 -36.65
C LYS A 399 -5.72 -2.91 -38.00
N THR A 400 -4.65 -3.70 -37.98
CA THR A 400 -3.90 -4.10 -39.18
C THR A 400 -4.76 -4.96 -40.12
N ALA A 401 -5.46 -5.97 -39.60
CA ALA A 401 -6.34 -6.83 -40.39
C ALA A 401 -7.49 -6.02 -41.02
N TYR A 402 -8.12 -5.16 -40.24
CA TYR A 402 -9.20 -4.29 -40.75
C TYR A 402 -8.72 -3.33 -41.83
N ALA A 403 -7.56 -2.70 -41.63
CA ALA A 403 -6.97 -1.78 -42.62
C ALA A 403 -6.63 -2.48 -43.93
N LYS A 404 -6.17 -3.75 -43.88
CA LYS A 404 -5.90 -4.58 -45.07
C LYS A 404 -7.17 -4.87 -45.82
N ASP A 405 -8.22 -5.30 -45.13
CA ASP A 405 -9.53 -5.62 -45.78
C ASP A 405 -10.18 -4.37 -46.36
N LYS A 406 -10.10 -3.22 -45.67
CA LYS A 406 -10.60 -1.92 -46.14
C LYS A 406 -9.89 -1.47 -47.44
N LYS A 407 -8.56 -1.70 -47.54
CA LYS A 407 -7.78 -1.42 -48.76
C LYS A 407 -8.18 -2.37 -49.90
N ALA A 408 -8.42 -3.63 -49.63
CA ALA A 408 -8.88 -4.61 -50.63
C ALA A 408 -10.26 -4.24 -51.15
N ALA A 409 -11.22 -3.91 -50.28
CA ALA A 409 -12.56 -3.49 -50.64
C ALA A 409 -12.61 -2.18 -51.46
N LYS A 410 -11.68 -1.21 -51.17
CA LYS A 410 -11.57 0.03 -51.97
C LYS A 410 -11.02 -0.19 -53.39
N LYS A 411 -10.28 -1.25 -53.64
CA LYS A 411 -9.83 -1.62 -55.00
C LYS A 411 -10.97 -2.14 -55.86
N ASP A 412 -12.06 -2.63 -55.24
CA ASP A 412 -13.20 -3.26 -55.92
C ASP A 412 -14.39 -2.30 -56.09
N SER A 413 -14.40 -1.12 -55.47
CA SER A 413 -15.52 -0.18 -55.51
C SER A 413 -15.06 1.23 -55.94
N SER A 414 -15.27 1.48 -57.26
CA SER A 414 -15.38 2.85 -57.80
C SER A 414 -16.81 3.37 -57.53
N ARG A 415 -17.14 3.78 -56.32
CA ARG A 415 -18.40 4.51 -56.03
C ARG A 415 -18.27 5.48 -54.87
N ASN A 416 -18.70 6.72 -55.14
CA ASN A 416 -18.83 7.89 -54.30
C ASN A 416 -19.33 7.61 -52.88
N GLN A 417 -18.61 8.10 -51.89
CA GLN A 417 -19.15 8.39 -50.56
C GLN A 417 -19.33 9.90 -50.41
N SER A 418 -20.59 10.31 -50.29
CA SER A 418 -20.98 11.63 -49.80
C SER A 418 -20.43 11.83 -48.37
N GLY A 419 -19.70 12.95 -48.18
CA GLY A 419 -19.13 13.30 -46.89
C GLY A 419 -20.23 13.73 -45.94
N GLU A 420 -20.63 12.87 -45.03
CA GLU A 420 -21.28 13.25 -43.78
C GLU A 420 -20.22 13.53 -42.73
N PHE A 421 -20.18 14.76 -42.26
CA PHE A 421 -19.41 15.15 -41.09
C PHE A 421 -19.99 14.44 -39.85
N SER A 422 -19.31 13.38 -39.42
CA SER A 422 -19.66 12.68 -38.18
C SER A 422 -18.82 13.23 -37.02
N PHE A 423 -19.40 14.11 -36.24
CA PHE A 423 -18.81 14.52 -34.94
C PHE A 423 -18.80 13.29 -34.01
N GLY A 424 -17.60 12.82 -33.58
CA GLY A 424 -17.43 11.97 -32.41
C GLY A 424 -17.68 10.46 -32.60
N ARG A 425 -17.70 9.89 -33.81
CA ARG A 425 -17.62 8.43 -33.99
C ARG A 425 -16.17 7.99 -34.02
N GLU A 426 -15.74 7.33 -32.96
CA GLU A 426 -14.54 6.50 -33.01
C GLU A 426 -14.66 5.50 -34.15
N ASP A 427 -13.55 5.20 -34.85
CA ASP A 427 -13.52 4.20 -35.93
C ASP A 427 -13.94 2.83 -35.40
N THR A 428 -15.21 2.44 -35.61
CA THR A 428 -15.71 1.14 -35.20
C THR A 428 -15.23 0.06 -36.18
N ILE A 429 -14.78 -1.05 -35.64
CA ILE A 429 -14.32 -2.22 -36.38
C ILE A 429 -15.40 -3.31 -36.28
N PRO A 430 -15.79 -3.99 -37.42
CA PRO A 430 -16.82 -5.02 -37.39
C PRO A 430 -16.51 -6.16 -36.40
N ASN A 431 -17.55 -6.67 -35.71
CA ASN A 431 -17.41 -7.71 -34.68
C ASN A 431 -16.78 -9.03 -35.18
N LYS A 432 -16.76 -9.30 -36.48
CA LYS A 432 -16.08 -10.49 -37.03
C LYS A 432 -14.60 -10.57 -36.61
N TYR A 433 -13.92 -9.42 -36.48
CA TYR A 433 -12.51 -9.36 -36.05
C TYR A 433 -12.33 -9.69 -34.57
N TYR A 434 -13.31 -9.38 -33.73
CA TYR A 434 -13.29 -9.78 -32.32
C TYR A 434 -13.20 -11.30 -32.19
N THR A 435 -14.09 -12.01 -32.89
CA THR A 435 -14.10 -13.48 -32.83
C THR A 435 -12.88 -14.12 -33.52
N ALA A 436 -12.50 -13.61 -34.69
CA ALA A 436 -11.41 -14.22 -35.47
C ALA A 436 -10.03 -14.00 -34.88
N ILE A 437 -9.80 -12.87 -34.25
CA ILE A 437 -8.47 -12.46 -33.75
C ILE A 437 -8.39 -12.51 -32.23
N LEU A 438 -9.25 -11.78 -31.52
CA LEU A 438 -9.18 -11.70 -30.06
C LEU A 438 -9.61 -13.00 -29.37
N LYS A 439 -10.64 -13.66 -29.86
CA LYS A 439 -11.14 -14.95 -29.34
C LYS A 439 -10.51 -16.17 -30.01
N ASN A 440 -9.41 -15.98 -30.74
CA ASN A 440 -8.69 -17.10 -31.32
C ASN A 440 -8.24 -18.06 -30.19
N PRO A 441 -8.52 -19.38 -30.31
CA PRO A 441 -8.15 -20.37 -29.28
C PRO A 441 -6.66 -20.42 -28.96
N VAL A 442 -5.79 -20.07 -29.91
CA VAL A 442 -4.32 -19.99 -29.72
C VAL A 442 -3.92 -18.91 -28.70
N ASN A 443 -4.74 -17.85 -28.56
CA ASN A 443 -4.50 -16.74 -27.66
C ASN A 443 -5.22 -16.91 -26.31
N ARG A 444 -5.84 -18.06 -26.06
CA ARG A 444 -6.54 -18.33 -24.80
C ARG A 444 -5.56 -18.39 -23.64
N ASP A 445 -5.94 -17.81 -22.51
CA ASP A 445 -5.16 -17.85 -21.28
C ASP A 445 -5.03 -19.30 -20.77
N ALA A 446 -3.86 -19.63 -20.21
CA ALA A 446 -3.63 -20.93 -19.62
C ALA A 446 -4.48 -21.10 -18.36
N ARG A 447 -5.11 -22.27 -18.19
CA ARG A 447 -5.86 -22.64 -16.97
C ARG A 447 -4.99 -23.30 -15.91
N GLY A 448 -3.77 -23.72 -16.27
CA GLY A 448 -2.81 -24.35 -15.37
C GLY A 448 -1.42 -24.39 -16.00
N TYR A 449 -0.45 -24.53 -15.17
CA TYR A 449 0.96 -24.60 -15.55
C TYR A 449 1.54 -25.89 -14.99
N ILE A 450 2.33 -26.61 -15.80
CA ILE A 450 2.97 -27.86 -15.42
C ILE A 450 4.49 -27.63 -15.46
N ILE A 451 5.15 -27.90 -14.36
CA ILE A 451 6.61 -27.91 -14.27
C ILE A 451 7.03 -29.40 -14.19
N PRO A 452 7.49 -30.02 -15.29
CA PRO A 452 7.89 -31.41 -15.25
C PRO A 452 9.15 -31.60 -14.39
N ALA A 453 9.29 -32.79 -13.77
CA ALA A 453 10.40 -33.09 -12.86
C ALA A 453 11.78 -33.20 -13.56
N ASN A 454 11.78 -33.38 -14.88
CA ASN A 454 13.00 -33.52 -15.69
C ASN A 454 13.52 -32.16 -16.22
N GLN A 455 13.47 -31.11 -15.39
CA GLN A 455 14.02 -29.81 -15.75
C GLN A 455 15.54 -29.88 -15.97
N THR A 456 16.04 -29.21 -17.00
CA THR A 456 17.47 -29.11 -17.30
C THR A 456 18.21 -28.38 -16.16
N ASP A 457 17.60 -27.33 -15.60
CA ASP A 457 18.07 -26.59 -14.41
C ASP A 457 17.09 -26.79 -13.25
N PHE A 458 17.15 -27.97 -12.63
CA PHE A 458 16.29 -28.32 -11.51
C PHE A 458 16.46 -27.39 -10.28
N PRO A 459 17.70 -26.97 -9.89
CA PRO A 459 17.86 -26.02 -8.80
C PRO A 459 17.14 -24.69 -9.01
N THR A 460 17.13 -24.13 -10.22
CA THR A 460 16.37 -22.90 -10.52
C THR A 460 14.87 -23.15 -10.50
N ALA A 461 14.39 -24.30 -10.97
CA ALA A 461 12.97 -24.67 -10.84
C ALA A 461 12.53 -24.74 -9.38
N VAL A 462 13.36 -25.30 -8.48
CA VAL A 462 13.10 -25.33 -7.02
C VAL A 462 13.03 -23.92 -6.44
N LYS A 463 13.95 -23.02 -6.81
CA LYS A 463 13.91 -21.61 -6.37
C LYS A 463 12.64 -20.92 -6.80
N PHE A 464 12.20 -21.13 -8.04
CA PHE A 464 10.94 -20.59 -8.55
C PHE A 464 9.73 -21.10 -7.75
N ILE A 465 9.66 -22.41 -7.50
CA ILE A 465 8.59 -23.00 -6.68
C ILE A 465 8.60 -22.43 -5.26
N ASN A 466 9.78 -22.30 -4.64
CA ASN A 466 9.88 -21.71 -3.30
C ASN A 466 9.39 -20.24 -3.27
N ALA A 467 9.72 -19.44 -4.28
CA ALA A 467 9.20 -18.06 -4.38
C ALA A 467 7.66 -18.05 -4.44
N LEU A 468 7.05 -18.98 -5.20
CA LEU A 468 5.59 -19.12 -5.22
C LEU A 468 5.02 -19.54 -3.85
N LEU A 469 5.67 -20.46 -3.14
CA LEU A 469 5.26 -20.88 -1.79
C LEU A 469 5.37 -19.74 -0.75
N TYR A 470 6.37 -18.87 -0.89
CA TYR A 470 6.48 -17.67 -0.03
C TYR A 470 5.39 -16.64 -0.29
N SER A 471 4.84 -16.62 -1.49
CA SER A 471 3.77 -15.68 -1.85
C SER A 471 2.36 -16.16 -1.51
N GLY A 472 2.18 -17.38 -1.05
CA GLY A 472 0.89 -17.94 -0.64
C GLY A 472 0.15 -18.74 -1.73
#